data_fa261ffd5a0ae6163264fa699528f2e8
#
_entry.id   fa261ffd5a0ae6163264fa699528f2e8
#
_cell.length_a   1.000
_cell.length_b   1.000
_cell.length_c   1.000
_cell.angle_alpha   90.00
_cell.angle_beta   90.00
_cell.angle_gamma   90.00
#
_symmetry.space_group_name_H-M   'P 1'
#
loop_
_entity.id
_entity.type
_entity.pdbx_description
1 polymer ?
#
loop_
_entity_poly.entity_id
_entity_poly.type
_entity_poly.pdbx_seq_one_letter_code
_entity_poly.pdbx_strand_id
1 'polypeptide(L)'
;MLVDLRMRSAALGALFCTMALAAPAAAIELPTAQARAELLDTLEREALYRDRVDWPEMRARLSAAQGNPEKIRDVLKEAIGRSSGGHGAWLSVERMRSEATRSGRATAPAAITASDATAAAQSPALDPRIGQVEIGGFSVVPGPAVVQQMQERAARWQAIIRDQDTGKRCGWIVDLRGNTGGNMWPMLLGMAPLLRITKEGEETVGSFATAKDPSPWRSTPSGMRLGTRVIVDLGTPGYRLKHPGVPVAVLTGPRTASAGEATVLALRGRPQTRSFGEPTAGVSTANVVRPLVDGSALVLTTSVMRDRNGRGDGLKITPDQHTRSDAATVAAAQAWLLAQPACAGR
;
A
#
# COMPACT_ATOMS: atom_id res chain seq x y z
N MET A 1 31.39 53.32 -69.22
CA MET A 1 31.06 52.02 -69.88
C MET A 1 31.29 50.93 -68.90
N LEU A 2 30.23 50.48 -68.24
CA LEU A 2 30.26 49.40 -67.26
C LEU A 2 29.67 48.14 -67.88
N VAL A 3 30.40 47.05 -67.86
CA VAL A 3 29.93 45.75 -68.34
C VAL A 3 29.60 44.88 -67.05
N ASP A 4 28.35 44.52 -67.04
CA ASP A 4 27.71 43.70 -65.94
C ASP A 4 28.07 42.25 -66.15
N LEU A 5 28.64 41.61 -65.12
CA LEU A 5 29.00 40.19 -65.12
C LEU A 5 28.18 39.47 -64.04
N ARG A 6 27.06 38.86 -64.40
CA ARG A 6 26.24 38.05 -63.54
C ARG A 6 26.86 36.63 -63.38
N MET A 7 27.34 36.36 -62.22
CA MET A 7 27.68 34.96 -61.82
C MET A 7 26.41 34.20 -61.33
N ARG A 8 26.12 33.14 -62.03
CA ARG A 8 25.10 32.15 -61.56
C ARG A 8 25.74 31.21 -60.61
N SER A 9 25.30 31.25 -59.31
CA SER A 9 25.66 30.26 -58.33
C SER A 9 24.69 29.07 -58.42
N ALA A 10 25.22 27.89 -58.72
CA ALA A 10 24.50 26.62 -58.63
C ALA A 10 24.53 26.14 -57.21
N ALA A 11 23.39 26.06 -56.54
CA ALA A 11 23.25 25.47 -55.21
C ALA A 11 23.17 23.93 -55.33
N LEU A 12 24.20 23.21 -54.87
CA LEU A 12 24.17 21.78 -54.66
C LEU A 12 23.40 21.53 -53.37
N GLY A 13 22.17 21.03 -53.46
CA GLY A 13 21.39 20.56 -52.34
C GLY A 13 21.93 19.19 -51.87
N ALA A 14 22.64 19.16 -50.74
CA ALA A 14 22.99 17.92 -50.05
C ALA A 14 21.76 17.39 -49.29
N LEU A 15 21.19 16.30 -49.79
CA LEU A 15 20.11 15.55 -49.13
C LEU A 15 20.68 14.77 -47.95
N PHE A 16 20.62 15.33 -46.73
CA PHE A 16 20.92 14.60 -45.51
C PHE A 16 19.75 13.65 -45.21
N CYS A 17 19.94 12.35 -45.57
CA CYS A 17 19.08 11.27 -45.17
C CYS A 17 19.38 10.97 -43.68
N THR A 18 18.64 11.56 -42.74
CA THR A 18 18.70 11.23 -41.33
C THR A 18 18.09 9.85 -41.16
N MET A 19 18.93 8.80 -41.14
CA MET A 19 18.52 7.51 -40.59
C MET A 19 18.20 7.71 -39.11
N ALA A 20 16.92 7.74 -38.75
CA ALA A 20 16.46 7.59 -37.40
C ALA A 20 16.83 6.17 -36.98
N LEU A 21 17.91 6.03 -36.18
CA LEU A 21 18.20 4.79 -35.44
C LEU A 21 17.03 4.58 -34.49
N ALA A 22 16.16 3.64 -34.84
CA ALA A 22 15.13 3.15 -33.92
C ALA A 22 15.87 2.63 -32.68
N ALA A 23 15.59 3.21 -31.52
CA ALA A 23 16.08 2.67 -30.26
C ALA A 23 15.67 1.19 -30.18
N PRO A 24 16.58 0.29 -29.78
CA PRO A 24 16.22 -1.13 -29.65
C PRO A 24 15.05 -1.23 -28.66
N ALA A 25 14.00 -1.93 -29.05
CA ALA A 25 12.90 -2.27 -28.16
C ALA A 25 13.49 -2.92 -26.91
N ALA A 26 13.17 -2.41 -25.72
CA ALA A 26 13.68 -2.96 -24.48
C ALA A 26 13.33 -4.45 -24.43
N ALA A 27 14.34 -5.30 -24.19
CA ALA A 27 14.14 -6.73 -24.10
C ALA A 27 13.14 -7.05 -22.96
N ILE A 28 12.20 -7.95 -23.22
CA ILE A 28 11.24 -8.38 -22.20
C ILE A 28 12.00 -9.14 -21.13
N GLU A 29 12.02 -8.60 -19.90
CA GLU A 29 12.58 -9.30 -18.75
C GLU A 29 11.71 -10.49 -18.38
N LEU A 30 12.35 -11.65 -18.21
CA LEU A 30 11.71 -12.91 -17.80
C LEU A 30 12.60 -13.62 -16.77
N PRO A 31 12.01 -14.39 -15.84
CA PRO A 31 12.79 -15.30 -15.01
C PRO A 31 13.45 -16.39 -15.89
N THR A 32 14.59 -16.94 -15.45
CA THR A 32 15.25 -18.07 -16.14
C THR A 32 14.32 -19.28 -16.25
N ALA A 33 14.64 -20.24 -17.10
CA ALA A 33 13.83 -21.46 -17.26
C ALA A 33 13.65 -22.20 -15.93
N GLN A 34 14.72 -22.30 -15.12
CA GLN A 34 14.68 -22.91 -13.81
C GLN A 34 13.81 -22.11 -12.82
N ALA A 35 13.95 -20.78 -12.79
CA ALA A 35 13.15 -19.90 -11.94
C ALA A 35 11.67 -19.90 -12.33
N ARG A 36 11.34 -20.10 -13.63
CA ARG A 36 9.93 -20.27 -14.08
C ARG A 36 9.31 -21.55 -13.54
N ALA A 37 10.05 -22.65 -13.54
CA ALA A 37 9.58 -23.91 -12.96
C ALA A 37 9.35 -23.77 -11.46
N GLU A 38 10.33 -23.23 -10.72
CA GLU A 38 10.25 -22.95 -9.29
C GLU A 38 9.06 -22.03 -8.95
N LEU A 39 8.83 -20.99 -9.76
CA LEU A 39 7.73 -20.06 -9.60
C LEU A 39 6.37 -20.77 -9.68
N LEU A 40 6.15 -21.61 -10.74
CA LEU A 40 4.90 -22.36 -10.87
C LEU A 40 4.73 -23.37 -9.73
N ASP A 41 5.78 -24.09 -9.34
CA ASP A 41 5.75 -25.04 -8.23
C ASP A 41 5.39 -24.35 -6.90
N THR A 42 5.93 -23.15 -6.69
CA THR A 42 5.65 -22.36 -5.50
C THR A 42 4.21 -21.84 -5.47
N LEU A 43 3.71 -21.36 -6.62
CA LEU A 43 2.31 -20.91 -6.74
C LEU A 43 1.34 -22.06 -6.49
N GLU A 44 1.56 -23.22 -7.12
CA GLU A 44 0.71 -24.41 -6.95
C GLU A 44 0.68 -24.92 -5.51
N ARG A 45 1.80 -24.85 -4.79
CA ARG A 45 1.90 -25.33 -3.42
C ARG A 45 1.37 -24.34 -2.39
N GLU A 46 1.63 -23.04 -2.57
CA GLU A 46 1.51 -22.05 -1.48
C GLU A 46 0.54 -20.90 -1.76
N ALA A 47 0.13 -20.66 -3.02
CA ALA A 47 -0.74 -19.51 -3.32
C ALA A 47 -2.12 -19.65 -2.68
N LEU A 48 -2.67 -18.54 -2.24
CA LEU A 48 -3.98 -18.48 -1.57
C LEU A 48 -5.11 -19.05 -2.42
N TYR A 49 -5.10 -18.78 -3.72
CA TYR A 49 -6.14 -19.19 -4.66
C TYR A 49 -5.61 -20.20 -5.70
N ARG A 50 -4.66 -21.07 -5.30
CA ARG A 50 -4.04 -22.06 -6.18
C ARG A 50 -5.06 -22.96 -6.89
N ASP A 51 -6.19 -23.23 -6.26
CA ASP A 51 -7.26 -24.08 -6.81
C ASP A 51 -8.05 -23.42 -7.99
N ARG A 52 -7.75 -22.13 -8.29
CA ARG A 52 -8.32 -21.42 -9.44
C ARG A 52 -7.52 -21.61 -10.73
N VAL A 53 -6.44 -22.37 -10.69
CA VAL A 53 -5.49 -22.56 -11.80
C VAL A 53 -5.42 -24.04 -12.18
N ASP A 54 -5.55 -24.34 -13.47
CA ASP A 54 -5.22 -25.64 -14.01
C ASP A 54 -3.69 -25.70 -14.24
N TRP A 55 -2.98 -26.29 -13.29
CA TRP A 55 -1.53 -26.33 -13.28
C TRP A 55 -0.93 -27.19 -14.41
N PRO A 56 -1.47 -28.39 -14.74
CA PRO A 56 -1.06 -29.16 -15.92
C PRO A 56 -1.17 -28.36 -17.22
N GLU A 57 -2.31 -27.68 -17.46
CA GLU A 57 -2.50 -26.82 -18.63
C GLU A 57 -1.50 -25.67 -18.64
N MET A 58 -1.31 -25.00 -17.49
CA MET A 58 -0.39 -23.86 -17.38
C MET A 58 1.05 -24.26 -17.71
N ARG A 59 1.50 -25.43 -17.25
CA ARG A 59 2.84 -25.99 -17.58
C ARG A 59 2.95 -26.34 -19.05
N ALA A 60 1.93 -26.96 -19.66
CA ALA A 60 1.90 -27.27 -21.07
C ALA A 60 1.98 -26.00 -21.93
N ARG A 61 1.23 -24.98 -21.61
CA ARG A 61 1.26 -23.66 -22.28
C ARG A 61 2.62 -22.97 -22.14
N LEU A 62 3.24 -23.04 -20.96
CA LEU A 62 4.59 -22.51 -20.76
C LEU A 62 5.63 -23.24 -21.60
N SER A 63 5.53 -24.57 -21.69
CA SER A 63 6.40 -25.39 -22.55
C SER A 63 6.22 -25.04 -24.03
N ALA A 64 4.97 -24.91 -24.51
CA ALA A 64 4.66 -24.52 -25.88
C ALA A 64 5.08 -23.08 -26.23
N ALA A 65 5.25 -22.24 -25.23
CA ALA A 65 5.68 -20.83 -25.38
C ALA A 65 7.20 -20.69 -25.54
N GLN A 66 8.00 -21.77 -25.43
CA GLN A 66 9.46 -21.70 -25.55
C GLN A 66 9.90 -20.98 -26.82
N GLY A 67 10.89 -20.05 -26.66
CA GLY A 67 11.37 -19.20 -27.76
C GLY A 67 10.50 -17.93 -28.02
N ASN A 68 9.36 -17.77 -27.34
CA ASN A 68 8.53 -16.57 -27.46
C ASN A 68 8.38 -15.83 -26.12
N PRO A 69 9.18 -14.78 -25.88
CA PRO A 69 9.18 -14.04 -24.60
C PRO A 69 7.82 -13.47 -24.20
N GLU A 70 7.03 -12.99 -25.16
CA GLU A 70 5.71 -12.42 -24.90
C GLU A 70 4.73 -13.46 -24.37
N LYS A 71 4.67 -14.62 -25.06
CA LYS A 71 3.81 -15.74 -24.62
C LYS A 71 4.23 -16.28 -23.25
N ILE A 72 5.53 -16.39 -22.98
CA ILE A 72 6.04 -16.77 -21.65
C ILE A 72 5.55 -15.79 -20.58
N ARG A 73 5.74 -14.49 -20.81
CA ARG A 73 5.29 -13.44 -19.89
C ARG A 73 3.79 -13.54 -19.61
N ASP A 74 2.98 -13.73 -20.66
CA ASP A 74 1.53 -13.76 -20.53
C ASP A 74 1.05 -14.98 -19.74
N VAL A 75 1.65 -16.17 -19.96
CA VAL A 75 1.38 -17.39 -19.18
C VAL A 75 1.72 -17.17 -17.70
N LEU A 76 2.90 -16.62 -17.40
CA LEU A 76 3.31 -16.36 -16.02
C LEU A 76 2.42 -15.32 -15.35
N LYS A 77 2.07 -14.25 -16.06
CA LYS A 77 1.15 -13.21 -15.57
C LYS A 77 -0.23 -13.77 -15.23
N GLU A 78 -0.75 -14.66 -16.08
CA GLU A 78 -2.02 -15.34 -15.83
C GLU A 78 -1.93 -16.26 -14.61
N ALA A 79 -0.89 -17.10 -14.52
CA ALA A 79 -0.68 -18.00 -13.39
C ALA A 79 -0.63 -17.23 -12.06
N ILE A 80 0.21 -16.19 -12.00
CA ILE A 80 0.32 -15.31 -10.82
C ILE A 80 -1.01 -14.63 -10.54
N GLY A 81 -1.64 -14.02 -11.53
CA GLY A 81 -2.87 -13.25 -11.36
C GLY A 81 -4.01 -14.08 -10.81
N ARG A 82 -4.26 -15.26 -11.38
CA ARG A 82 -5.35 -16.17 -10.95
C ARG A 82 -5.11 -16.75 -9.57
N SER A 83 -3.88 -17.21 -9.30
CA SER A 83 -3.54 -17.83 -8.01
C SER A 83 -3.37 -16.85 -6.86
N SER A 84 -3.17 -15.56 -7.14
CA SER A 84 -3.00 -14.51 -6.14
C SER A 84 -4.19 -13.55 -6.01
N GLY A 85 -5.25 -13.72 -6.83
CA GLY A 85 -6.35 -12.76 -6.87
C GLY A 85 -5.93 -11.36 -7.36
N GLY A 86 -4.89 -11.27 -8.17
CA GLY A 86 -4.36 -10.02 -8.71
C GLY A 86 -3.38 -9.27 -7.80
N HIS A 87 -3.07 -9.76 -6.61
CA HIS A 87 -2.18 -9.09 -5.65
C HIS A 87 -0.72 -9.61 -5.70
N GLY A 88 -0.46 -10.73 -6.36
CA GLY A 88 0.88 -11.27 -6.56
C GLY A 88 1.63 -10.62 -7.71
N ALA A 89 2.96 -10.73 -7.71
CA ALA A 89 3.82 -10.24 -8.78
C ALA A 89 5.14 -11.01 -8.84
N TRP A 90 5.72 -11.10 -10.04
CA TRP A 90 7.13 -11.42 -10.19
C TRP A 90 7.93 -10.10 -10.26
N LEU A 91 9.04 -10.05 -9.54
CA LEU A 91 9.98 -8.93 -9.50
C LEU A 91 11.33 -9.37 -10.05
N SER A 92 11.77 -8.74 -11.15
CA SER A 92 13.12 -8.94 -11.66
C SER A 92 14.17 -8.36 -10.69
N VAL A 93 15.41 -8.81 -10.82
CA VAL A 93 16.54 -8.30 -10.03
C VAL A 93 16.70 -6.79 -10.22
N GLU A 94 16.54 -6.29 -11.45
CA GLU A 94 16.64 -4.87 -11.77
C GLU A 94 15.52 -4.06 -11.11
N ARG A 95 14.29 -4.57 -11.17
CA ARG A 95 13.16 -3.93 -10.51
C ARG A 95 13.34 -3.87 -8.99
N MET A 96 13.81 -4.93 -8.36
CA MET A 96 14.10 -4.92 -6.92
C MET A 96 15.17 -3.89 -6.57
N ARG A 97 16.25 -3.77 -7.37
CA ARG A 97 17.28 -2.76 -7.18
C ARG A 97 16.74 -1.34 -7.33
N SER A 98 15.92 -1.10 -8.35
CA SER A 98 15.32 0.23 -8.60
C SER A 98 14.34 0.64 -7.51
N GLU A 99 13.58 -0.30 -6.96
CA GLU A 99 12.68 -0.06 -5.83
C GLU A 99 13.47 0.20 -4.53
N ALA A 100 14.61 -0.49 -4.32
CA ALA A 100 15.54 -0.22 -3.24
C ALA A 100 16.05 1.22 -3.28
N THR A 101 16.51 1.65 -4.45
CA THR A 101 17.05 3.01 -4.64
C THR A 101 15.97 4.09 -4.43
N ARG A 102 14.74 3.85 -4.90
CA ARG A 102 13.61 4.78 -4.70
C ARG A 102 13.19 4.87 -3.24
N SER A 103 13.12 3.75 -2.54
CA SER A 103 12.78 3.73 -1.10
C SER A 103 13.84 4.44 -0.26
N GLY A 104 15.12 4.32 -0.60
CA GLY A 104 16.19 5.07 0.06
C GLY A 104 16.13 6.60 -0.16
N ARG A 105 15.54 7.05 -1.27
CA ARG A 105 15.30 8.48 -1.55
C ARG A 105 14.00 9.04 -0.95
N ALA A 106 13.03 8.20 -0.65
CA ALA A 106 11.72 8.61 -0.13
C ALA A 106 11.71 9.03 1.35
N THR A 107 12.87 9.25 1.96
CA THR A 107 12.99 9.78 3.33
C THR A 107 12.81 11.30 3.42
N ALA A 108 12.81 12.02 2.29
CA ALA A 108 12.39 13.42 2.26
C ALA A 108 10.85 13.51 2.24
N PRO A 109 10.23 14.44 3.00
CA PRO A 109 8.82 14.72 2.84
C PRO A 109 8.58 15.08 1.38
N ALA A 110 7.62 14.40 0.72
CA ALA A 110 7.21 14.81 -0.62
C ALA A 110 6.83 16.29 -0.55
N ALA A 111 7.49 17.12 -1.35
CA ALA A 111 7.09 18.51 -1.47
C ALA A 111 5.63 18.55 -1.89
N ILE A 112 4.80 19.29 -1.15
CA ILE A 112 3.39 19.52 -1.49
C ILE A 112 3.39 20.14 -2.89
N THR A 113 2.84 19.43 -3.86
CA THR A 113 2.72 19.96 -5.22
C THR A 113 1.64 21.04 -5.25
N ALA A 114 1.70 21.95 -6.22
CA ALA A 114 0.66 22.97 -6.38
C ALA A 114 -0.75 22.37 -6.57
N SER A 115 -0.84 21.14 -7.10
CA SER A 115 -2.09 20.38 -7.22
C SER A 115 -2.63 19.95 -5.85
N ASP A 116 -1.75 19.54 -4.93
CA ASP A 116 -2.14 19.13 -3.56
C ASP A 116 -2.60 20.35 -2.75
N ALA A 117 -1.95 21.50 -2.95
CA ALA A 117 -2.34 22.77 -2.33
C ALA A 117 -3.73 23.26 -2.82
N THR A 118 -4.05 23.05 -4.09
CA THR A 118 -5.38 23.42 -4.66
C THR A 118 -6.48 22.49 -4.15
N ALA A 119 -6.21 21.18 -3.98
CA ALA A 119 -7.14 20.23 -3.41
C ALA A 119 -7.38 20.50 -1.90
N ALA A 120 -6.34 20.88 -1.17
CA ALA A 120 -6.45 21.28 0.24
C ALA A 120 -7.30 22.55 0.43
N ALA A 121 -7.23 23.51 -0.50
CA ALA A 121 -8.01 24.75 -0.46
C ALA A 121 -9.54 24.53 -0.66
N GLN A 122 -9.96 23.38 -1.19
CA GLN A 122 -11.38 23.04 -1.42
C GLN A 122 -11.99 22.17 -0.31
N SER A 123 -11.20 21.69 0.63
CA SER A 123 -11.73 20.91 1.76
C SER A 123 -12.31 21.86 2.82
N PRO A 124 -13.51 21.58 3.36
CA PRO A 124 -14.06 22.39 4.44
C PRO A 124 -13.12 22.38 5.64
N ALA A 125 -12.93 23.54 6.27
CA ALA A 125 -12.13 23.64 7.48
C ALA A 125 -12.68 22.69 8.55
N LEU A 126 -11.81 21.89 9.15
CA LEU A 126 -12.21 20.97 10.21
C LEU A 126 -12.53 21.74 11.48
N ASP A 127 -13.58 21.29 12.19
CA ASP A 127 -13.88 21.77 13.54
C ASP A 127 -12.66 21.57 14.45
N PRO A 128 -12.26 22.59 15.23
CA PRO A 128 -11.07 22.52 16.09
C PRO A 128 -11.14 21.43 17.16
N ARG A 129 -12.30 20.85 17.42
CA ARG A 129 -12.46 19.69 18.32
C ARG A 129 -12.10 18.37 17.69
N ILE A 130 -11.88 18.32 16.36
CA ILE A 130 -11.52 17.11 15.62
C ILE A 130 -10.02 17.12 15.30
N GLY A 131 -9.33 16.03 15.63
CA GLY A 131 -7.96 15.77 15.17
C GLY A 131 -7.98 15.03 13.84
N GLN A 132 -6.91 15.18 13.04
CA GLN A 132 -6.75 14.46 11.80
C GLN A 132 -5.34 13.92 11.63
N VAL A 133 -5.23 12.68 11.16
CA VAL A 133 -3.94 12.10 10.74
C VAL A 133 -4.11 11.41 9.41
N GLU A 134 -3.23 11.73 8.47
CA GLU A 134 -3.09 11.00 7.22
C GLU A 134 -2.04 9.89 7.40
N ILE A 135 -2.42 8.66 7.08
CA ILE A 135 -1.52 7.51 7.08
C ILE A 135 -1.25 7.11 5.65
N GLY A 136 -0.17 7.60 5.10
CA GLY A 136 0.28 7.28 3.74
C GLY A 136 0.90 5.88 3.64
N GLY A 137 1.09 5.43 2.40
CA GLY A 137 1.80 4.19 2.11
C GLY A 137 3.25 4.21 2.62
N PHE A 138 3.78 3.04 2.97
CA PHE A 138 5.15 2.90 3.46
C PHE A 138 5.80 1.64 2.91
N SER A 139 6.73 1.80 1.99
CA SER A 139 7.52 0.72 1.42
C SER A 139 8.97 0.83 1.86
N VAL A 140 9.53 -0.30 2.28
CA VAL A 140 10.97 -0.44 2.58
C VAL A 140 11.52 -1.66 1.89
N VAL A 141 12.79 -1.58 1.52
CA VAL A 141 13.54 -2.75 1.06
C VAL A 141 14.06 -3.50 2.28
N PRO A 142 13.93 -4.83 2.30
CA PRO A 142 14.53 -5.64 3.35
C PRO A 142 16.03 -5.36 3.50
N GLY A 143 16.47 -5.15 4.74
CA GLY A 143 17.86 -4.85 5.06
C GLY A 143 18.05 -4.54 6.54
N PRO A 144 19.29 -4.32 6.99
CA PRO A 144 19.59 -4.10 8.42
C PRO A 144 18.85 -2.93 9.05
N ALA A 145 18.56 -1.88 8.27
CA ALA A 145 17.90 -0.66 8.75
C ALA A 145 16.35 -0.72 8.73
N VAL A 146 15.76 -1.82 8.29
CA VAL A 146 14.30 -1.91 8.09
C VAL A 146 13.51 -1.66 9.38
N VAL A 147 13.96 -2.22 10.49
CA VAL A 147 13.29 -2.06 11.79
C VAL A 147 13.37 -0.62 12.26
N GLN A 148 14.54 0.01 12.16
CA GLN A 148 14.73 1.42 12.50
C GLN A 148 13.82 2.33 11.64
N GLN A 149 13.73 2.12 10.33
CA GLN A 149 12.84 2.89 9.46
C GLN A 149 11.37 2.73 9.85
N MET A 150 10.95 1.53 10.25
CA MET A 150 9.59 1.29 10.76
C MET A 150 9.34 2.05 12.07
N GLN A 151 10.30 2.03 13.00
CA GLN A 151 10.22 2.76 14.27
C GLN A 151 10.12 4.27 14.06
N GLU A 152 11.01 4.84 13.24
CA GLU A 152 11.01 6.26 12.90
C GLU A 152 9.70 6.69 12.25
N ARG A 153 9.17 5.89 11.30
CA ARG A 153 7.90 6.20 10.65
C ARG A 153 6.73 6.18 11.63
N ALA A 154 6.64 5.15 12.46
CA ALA A 154 5.61 5.05 13.49
C ALA A 154 5.69 6.21 14.49
N ALA A 155 6.89 6.55 14.96
CA ALA A 155 7.12 7.66 15.88
C ALA A 155 6.67 9.01 15.29
N ARG A 156 6.88 9.24 13.98
CA ARG A 156 6.40 10.45 13.29
C ARG A 156 4.88 10.56 13.29
N TRP A 157 4.15 9.49 12.98
CA TRP A 157 2.68 9.50 13.04
C TRP A 157 2.18 9.70 14.46
N GLN A 158 2.80 9.06 15.45
CA GLN A 158 2.46 9.31 16.86
C GLN A 158 2.74 10.76 17.28
N ALA A 159 3.81 11.39 16.78
CA ALA A 159 4.11 12.79 17.04
C ALA A 159 3.02 13.70 16.45
N ILE A 160 2.57 13.46 15.21
CA ILE A 160 1.47 14.21 14.59
C ILE A 160 0.19 14.13 15.43
N ILE A 161 -0.14 12.94 15.95
CA ILE A 161 -1.30 12.74 16.83
C ILE A 161 -1.09 13.47 18.15
N ARG A 162 0.07 13.33 18.79
CA ARG A 162 0.42 13.99 20.07
C ARG A 162 0.33 15.50 19.97
N ASP A 163 0.89 16.09 18.92
CA ASP A 163 0.98 17.54 18.76
C ASP A 163 -0.40 18.17 18.51
N GLN A 164 -1.35 17.42 17.95
CA GLN A 164 -2.75 17.82 17.80
C GLN A 164 -3.60 17.53 19.04
N ASP A 165 -3.19 16.63 19.94
CA ASP A 165 -3.98 16.24 21.11
C ASP A 165 -3.86 17.27 22.23
N THR A 166 -4.60 18.38 22.06
CA THR A 166 -4.67 19.49 23.04
C THR A 166 -5.43 19.14 24.32
N GLY A 167 -6.10 17.96 24.38
CA GLY A 167 -7.06 17.61 25.43
C GLY A 167 -8.48 18.13 25.15
N LYS A 168 -8.67 18.90 24.08
CA LYS A 168 -9.98 19.38 23.61
C LYS A 168 -10.55 18.55 22.45
N ARG A 169 -9.78 17.57 21.95
CA ARG A 169 -10.24 16.71 20.86
C ARG A 169 -11.31 15.74 21.34
N CYS A 170 -12.45 15.74 20.66
CA CYS A 170 -13.58 14.87 20.96
C CYS A 170 -13.73 13.72 19.94
N GLY A 171 -12.99 13.77 18.82
CA GLY A 171 -12.96 12.76 17.78
C GLY A 171 -11.76 12.92 16.86
N TRP A 172 -11.50 11.90 16.05
CA TRP A 172 -10.36 11.87 15.12
C TRP A 172 -10.78 11.36 13.74
N ILE A 173 -10.17 11.94 12.71
CA ILE A 173 -10.20 11.43 11.35
C ILE A 173 -8.87 10.73 11.07
N VAL A 174 -8.94 9.48 10.60
CA VAL A 174 -7.81 8.73 10.02
C VAL A 174 -8.02 8.68 8.52
N ASP A 175 -7.20 9.41 7.78
CA ASP A 175 -7.31 9.48 6.32
C ASP A 175 -6.40 8.44 5.66
N LEU A 176 -7.00 7.47 4.98
CA LEU A 176 -6.35 6.38 4.26
C LEU A 176 -6.57 6.46 2.75
N ARG A 177 -7.24 7.49 2.22
CA ARG A 177 -7.60 7.60 0.81
C ARG A 177 -6.39 7.57 -0.12
N GLY A 178 -5.26 8.11 0.31
CA GLY A 178 -3.97 8.10 -0.40
C GLY A 178 -3.08 6.88 -0.12
N ASN A 179 -3.48 5.95 0.75
CA ASN A 179 -2.63 4.84 1.19
C ASN A 179 -2.63 3.68 0.19
N THR A 180 -1.64 3.61 -0.67
CA THR A 180 -1.48 2.55 -1.69
C THR A 180 -0.84 1.27 -1.17
N GLY A 181 -0.61 1.15 0.14
CA GLY A 181 -0.07 -0.06 0.77
C GLY A 181 1.41 0.02 1.15
N GLY A 182 2.07 -1.13 1.14
CA GLY A 182 3.45 -1.33 1.57
C GLY A 182 3.54 -2.15 2.87
N ASN A 183 4.30 -1.68 3.86
CA ASN A 183 4.45 -2.35 5.15
C ASN A 183 3.45 -1.80 6.18
N MET A 184 2.48 -2.64 6.59
CA MET A 184 1.42 -2.24 7.52
C MET A 184 1.89 -2.00 8.97
N TRP A 185 2.99 -2.63 9.39
CA TRP A 185 3.38 -2.65 10.80
C TRP A 185 3.69 -1.27 11.38
N PRO A 186 4.47 -0.40 10.72
CA PRO A 186 4.65 0.97 11.20
C PRO A 186 3.37 1.81 11.12
N MET A 187 2.44 1.51 10.19
CA MET A 187 1.15 2.19 10.11
C MET A 187 0.31 1.88 11.36
N LEU A 188 0.19 0.59 11.72
CA LEU A 188 -0.55 0.16 12.91
C LEU A 188 0.08 0.69 14.20
N LEU A 189 1.42 0.65 14.31
CA LEU A 189 2.13 1.20 15.46
C LEU A 189 2.00 2.73 15.55
N GLY A 190 2.06 3.44 14.42
CA GLY A 190 1.87 4.88 14.36
C GLY A 190 0.48 5.32 14.79
N MET A 191 -0.54 4.50 14.48
CA MET A 191 -1.93 4.73 14.89
C MET A 191 -2.28 4.12 16.26
N ALA A 192 -1.37 3.47 16.96
CA ALA A 192 -1.67 2.83 18.24
C ALA A 192 -2.43 3.74 19.21
N PRO A 193 -2.18 5.06 19.30
CA PRO A 193 -2.97 5.97 20.14
C PRO A 193 -4.47 6.00 19.82
N LEU A 194 -4.83 5.79 18.53
CA LEU A 194 -6.22 5.79 18.04
C LEU A 194 -6.77 4.36 17.91
N LEU A 195 -5.91 3.37 17.74
CA LEU A 195 -6.27 1.99 17.49
C LEU A 195 -6.59 1.21 18.77
N ARG A 196 -5.81 1.44 19.84
CA ARG A 196 -5.95 0.73 21.11
C ARG A 196 -7.08 1.29 21.95
N ILE A 197 -7.82 0.36 22.57
CA ILE A 197 -8.87 0.67 23.56
C ILE A 197 -8.46 0.30 24.99
N THR A 198 -7.53 -0.65 25.14
CA THR A 198 -6.99 -1.06 26.45
C THR A 198 -5.81 -0.19 26.86
N LYS A 199 -5.66 0.00 28.15
CA LYS A 199 -4.52 0.77 28.72
C LYS A 199 -3.25 -0.06 28.72
N GLU A 200 -3.35 -1.29 29.10
CA GLU A 200 -2.25 -2.20 29.35
C GLU A 200 -2.45 -3.52 28.61
N GLY A 201 -1.41 -4.35 28.57
CA GLY A 201 -1.45 -5.64 27.91
C GLY A 201 -1.45 -5.61 26.40
N GLU A 202 -1.74 -6.74 25.79
CA GLU A 202 -1.83 -6.93 24.36
C GLU A 202 -3.29 -6.83 23.90
N GLU A 203 -3.50 -6.32 22.71
CA GLU A 203 -4.82 -6.21 22.08
C GLU A 203 -4.77 -6.76 20.66
N THR A 204 -5.61 -7.74 20.33
CA THR A 204 -5.75 -8.23 18.97
C THR A 204 -6.52 -7.19 18.14
N VAL A 205 -5.89 -6.69 17.07
CA VAL A 205 -6.44 -5.65 16.20
C VAL A 205 -6.82 -6.16 14.82
N GLY A 206 -6.47 -7.39 14.49
CA GLY A 206 -6.78 -8.07 13.23
C GLY A 206 -6.00 -9.38 13.12
N SER A 207 -6.05 -10.01 11.96
CA SER A 207 -5.31 -11.25 11.71
C SER A 207 -5.04 -11.49 10.22
N PHE A 208 -4.01 -12.31 9.93
CA PHE A 208 -3.90 -13.02 8.68
C PHE A 208 -4.55 -14.39 8.82
N ALA A 209 -5.50 -14.70 7.96
CA ALA A 209 -6.16 -15.99 7.93
C ALA A 209 -5.63 -16.82 6.76
N THR A 210 -5.03 -17.96 7.06
CA THR A 210 -4.68 -19.00 6.09
C THR A 210 -5.72 -20.13 6.15
N ALA A 211 -5.55 -21.16 5.32
CA ALA A 211 -6.39 -22.36 5.38
C ALA A 211 -6.25 -23.14 6.71
N LYS A 212 -5.19 -22.92 7.48
CA LYS A 212 -4.90 -23.68 8.71
C LYS A 212 -5.33 -22.93 9.97
N ASP A 213 -4.70 -21.77 10.24
CA ASP A 213 -4.95 -21.01 11.47
C ASP A 213 -4.78 -19.51 11.25
N PRO A 214 -5.54 -18.67 11.96
CA PRO A 214 -5.33 -17.25 11.95
C PRO A 214 -4.05 -16.86 12.72
N SER A 215 -3.26 -15.97 12.14
CA SER A 215 -2.11 -15.32 12.79
C SER A 215 -2.52 -13.93 13.28
N PRO A 216 -2.79 -13.73 14.58
CA PRO A 216 -3.30 -12.46 15.08
C PRO A 216 -2.26 -11.34 15.01
N TRP A 217 -2.73 -10.13 14.66
CA TRP A 217 -1.98 -8.90 14.79
C TRP A 217 -2.23 -8.33 16.19
N ARG A 218 -1.19 -8.27 16.99
CA ARG A 218 -1.28 -7.81 18.38
C ARG A 218 -0.60 -6.48 18.56
N SER A 219 -1.34 -5.50 19.06
CA SER A 219 -0.81 -4.22 19.48
C SER A 219 -0.48 -4.28 20.97
N THR A 220 0.75 -3.93 21.31
CA THR A 220 1.23 -3.76 22.70
C THR A 220 1.38 -2.27 23.03
N PRO A 221 1.66 -1.88 24.26
CA PRO A 221 1.93 -0.48 24.59
C PRO A 221 3.09 0.12 23.82
N SER A 222 4.10 -0.67 23.43
CA SER A 222 5.32 -0.19 22.73
C SER A 222 5.47 -0.70 21.30
N GLY A 223 4.68 -1.69 20.85
CA GLY A 223 4.99 -2.37 19.60
C GLY A 223 3.84 -3.11 18.93
N MET A 224 4.21 -3.84 17.88
CA MET A 224 3.33 -4.73 17.13
C MET A 224 3.92 -6.13 17.06
N ARG A 225 3.06 -7.15 17.16
CA ARG A 225 3.41 -8.58 17.07
C ARG A 225 2.55 -9.29 16.04
N LEU A 226 3.12 -10.32 15.43
CA LEU A 226 2.39 -11.32 14.66
C LEU A 226 2.41 -12.63 15.45
N GLY A 227 1.27 -13.01 15.99
CA GLY A 227 1.22 -14.09 17.00
C GLY A 227 2.07 -13.71 18.22
N THR A 228 3.11 -14.50 18.49
CA THR A 228 4.06 -14.24 19.58
C THR A 228 5.31 -13.47 19.12
N ARG A 229 5.55 -13.38 17.80
CA ARG A 229 6.75 -12.75 17.23
C ARG A 229 6.65 -11.23 17.24
N VAL A 230 7.61 -10.56 17.86
CA VAL A 230 7.78 -9.11 17.78
C VAL A 230 8.18 -8.72 16.33
N ILE A 231 7.44 -7.80 15.74
CA ILE A 231 7.73 -7.28 14.39
C ILE A 231 8.42 -5.92 14.46
N VAL A 232 7.90 -5.03 15.30
CA VAL A 232 8.45 -3.70 15.55
C VAL A 232 8.09 -3.29 16.96
N ASP A 233 9.06 -2.68 17.68
CA ASP A 233 8.88 -2.19 19.05
C ASP A 233 9.65 -0.88 19.21
N LEU A 234 9.08 0.11 19.88
CA LEU A 234 9.71 1.41 20.14
C LEU A 234 10.68 1.36 21.33
N GLY A 235 10.73 0.25 22.07
CA GLY A 235 11.52 0.11 23.29
C GLY A 235 10.91 0.79 24.53
N THR A 236 10.01 1.72 24.32
CA THR A 236 9.26 2.43 25.37
C THR A 236 7.79 2.54 24.99
N PRO A 237 6.88 2.68 25.96
CA PRO A 237 5.46 2.90 25.65
C PRO A 237 5.26 4.08 24.71
N GLY A 238 4.49 3.86 23.65
CA GLY A 238 4.12 4.89 22.68
C GLY A 238 3.19 5.95 23.28
N TYR A 239 2.91 6.99 22.47
CA TYR A 239 2.00 8.06 22.88
C TYR A 239 0.60 7.52 23.17
N ARG A 240 -0.07 8.12 24.15
CA ARG A 240 -1.46 7.84 24.52
C ARG A 240 -2.27 9.12 24.48
N LEU A 241 -3.48 9.04 23.92
CA LEU A 241 -4.39 10.17 23.92
C LEU A 241 -4.74 10.60 25.34
N LYS A 242 -4.89 11.91 25.54
CA LYS A 242 -5.39 12.51 26.79
C LYS A 242 -6.81 12.01 27.13
N HIS A 243 -7.61 11.74 26.07
CA HIS A 243 -8.91 11.10 26.19
C HIS A 243 -8.95 9.84 25.33
N PRO A 244 -8.58 8.67 25.89
CA PRO A 244 -8.65 7.39 25.17
C PRO A 244 -10.10 7.00 24.84
N GLY A 245 -10.29 6.23 23.77
CA GLY A 245 -11.61 5.69 23.39
C GLY A 245 -12.52 6.67 22.65
N VAL A 246 -12.05 7.87 22.31
CA VAL A 246 -12.81 8.83 21.48
C VAL A 246 -13.19 8.23 20.12
N PRO A 247 -14.29 8.72 19.49
CA PRO A 247 -14.73 8.30 18.17
C PRO A 247 -13.67 8.49 17.10
N VAL A 248 -13.62 7.55 16.13
CA VAL A 248 -12.70 7.59 15.00
C VAL A 248 -13.48 7.42 13.69
N ALA A 249 -13.35 8.39 12.81
CA ALA A 249 -13.82 8.30 11.42
C ALA A 249 -12.65 7.87 10.52
N VAL A 250 -12.85 6.84 9.71
CA VAL A 250 -11.84 6.30 8.79
C VAL A 250 -12.22 6.68 7.37
N LEU A 251 -11.36 7.41 6.65
CA LEU A 251 -11.62 7.75 5.25
C LEU A 251 -10.96 6.75 4.33
N THR A 252 -11.74 6.20 3.38
CA THR A 252 -11.30 5.22 2.39
C THR A 252 -11.56 5.69 0.96
N GLY A 253 -10.85 5.13 0.00
CA GLY A 253 -11.04 5.39 -1.42
C GLY A 253 -10.44 4.30 -2.30
N PRO A 254 -10.61 4.38 -3.64
CA PRO A 254 -10.13 3.36 -4.58
C PRO A 254 -8.62 3.14 -4.55
N ARG A 255 -7.86 4.10 -4.03
CA ARG A 255 -6.40 4.00 -3.85
C ARG A 255 -6.00 3.36 -2.51
N THR A 256 -6.94 3.20 -1.56
CA THR A 256 -6.67 2.47 -0.31
C THR A 256 -6.45 1.00 -0.63
N ALA A 257 -5.20 0.52 -0.55
CA ALA A 257 -4.82 -0.79 -1.03
C ALA A 257 -3.90 -1.55 -0.07
N SER A 258 -3.98 -2.88 -0.04
CA SER A 258 -3.05 -3.78 0.64
C SER A 258 -2.85 -3.39 2.12
N ALA A 259 -1.66 -2.91 2.53
CA ALA A 259 -1.41 -2.44 3.91
C ALA A 259 -2.35 -1.29 4.33
N GLY A 260 -2.84 -0.47 3.38
CA GLY A 260 -3.91 0.50 3.63
C GLY A 260 -5.21 -0.19 4.04
N GLU A 261 -5.58 -1.28 3.37
CA GLU A 261 -6.76 -2.09 3.71
C GLU A 261 -6.59 -2.82 5.05
N ALA A 262 -5.37 -3.31 5.37
CA ALA A 262 -5.05 -3.84 6.70
C ALA A 262 -5.31 -2.79 7.79
N THR A 263 -4.95 -1.54 7.51
CA THR A 263 -5.15 -0.41 8.43
C THR A 263 -6.64 -0.10 8.65
N VAL A 264 -7.45 -0.14 7.57
CA VAL A 264 -8.93 -0.05 7.68
C VAL A 264 -9.48 -1.19 8.53
N LEU A 265 -9.06 -2.44 8.26
CA LEU A 265 -9.51 -3.62 9.01
C LEU A 265 -9.12 -3.55 10.50
N ALA A 266 -7.93 -3.07 10.82
CA ALA A 266 -7.48 -2.93 12.21
C ALA A 266 -8.36 -1.95 13.01
N LEU A 267 -8.87 -0.89 12.35
CA LEU A 267 -9.80 0.06 12.95
C LEU A 267 -11.24 -0.46 12.94
N ARG A 268 -11.63 -1.29 11.95
CA ARG A 268 -12.97 -1.86 11.86
C ARG A 268 -13.23 -2.80 13.04
N GLY A 269 -14.40 -2.67 13.65
CA GLY A 269 -14.78 -3.42 14.85
C GLY A 269 -14.24 -2.83 16.16
N ARG A 270 -13.43 -1.75 16.12
CA ARG A 270 -13.14 -0.93 17.28
C ARG A 270 -14.42 -0.16 17.66
N PRO A 271 -14.81 -0.10 18.96
CA PRO A 271 -15.94 0.71 19.39
C PRO A 271 -15.83 2.16 18.91
N GLN A 272 -16.97 2.79 18.62
CA GLN A 272 -17.06 4.17 18.17
C GLN A 272 -16.17 4.47 16.95
N THR A 273 -16.14 3.55 15.99
CA THR A 273 -15.42 3.72 14.72
C THR A 273 -16.38 3.52 13.56
N ARG A 274 -16.30 4.41 12.56
CA ARG A 274 -17.10 4.35 11.34
C ARG A 274 -16.27 4.77 10.14
N SER A 275 -16.44 4.09 9.01
CA SER A 275 -15.73 4.37 7.76
C SER A 275 -16.61 5.14 6.76
N PHE A 276 -15.96 6.03 5.97
CA PHE A 276 -16.58 6.95 5.01
C PHE A 276 -15.78 6.98 3.72
N GLY A 277 -16.42 7.21 2.60
CA GLY A 277 -15.76 7.37 1.30
C GLY A 277 -16.22 6.38 0.25
N GLU A 278 -15.28 5.88 -0.53
CA GLU A 278 -15.48 4.89 -1.56
C GLU A 278 -14.88 3.54 -1.17
N PRO A 279 -15.33 2.44 -1.82
CA PRO A 279 -14.71 1.12 -1.64
C PRO A 279 -13.21 1.14 -1.95
N THR A 280 -12.45 0.32 -1.21
CA THR A 280 -11.01 0.18 -1.38
C THR A 280 -10.61 -0.53 -2.68
N ALA A 281 -9.32 -0.69 -2.93
CA ALA A 281 -8.79 -1.34 -4.14
C ALA A 281 -9.23 -2.81 -4.29
N GLY A 282 -9.37 -3.55 -3.20
CA GLY A 282 -9.84 -4.94 -3.22
C GLY A 282 -8.69 -5.96 -3.18
N VAL A 283 -7.61 -5.61 -2.56
CA VAL A 283 -6.45 -6.48 -2.33
C VAL A 283 -6.17 -6.61 -0.82
N SER A 284 -7.24 -6.82 -0.03
CA SER A 284 -7.16 -7.04 1.43
C SER A 284 -6.62 -8.43 1.79
N THR A 285 -5.53 -8.80 1.11
CA THR A 285 -4.77 -10.04 1.25
C THR A 285 -3.32 -9.75 1.62
N ALA A 286 -2.60 -10.75 2.14
CA ALA A 286 -1.21 -10.59 2.52
C ALA A 286 -0.27 -11.36 1.60
N ASN A 287 0.87 -10.73 1.33
CA ASN A 287 1.93 -11.28 0.52
C ASN A 287 3.14 -11.65 1.35
N VAL A 288 3.85 -12.68 0.91
CA VAL A 288 5.21 -13.01 1.32
C VAL A 288 6.12 -12.93 0.10
N VAL A 289 7.38 -12.60 0.31
CA VAL A 289 8.38 -12.59 -0.76
C VAL A 289 9.13 -13.93 -0.75
N ARG A 290 9.17 -14.59 -1.90
CA ARG A 290 9.92 -15.84 -2.13
C ARG A 290 11.05 -15.55 -3.12
N PRO A 291 12.32 -15.56 -2.69
CA PRO A 291 13.45 -15.50 -3.60
C PRO A 291 13.41 -16.68 -4.56
N LEU A 292 13.81 -16.48 -5.81
CA LEU A 292 13.95 -17.50 -6.83
C LEU A 292 15.42 -17.74 -7.15
N VAL A 293 15.72 -18.89 -7.76
CA VAL A 293 17.13 -19.35 -8.03
C VAL A 293 17.95 -18.39 -8.89
N ASP A 294 17.31 -17.55 -9.69
CA ASP A 294 17.97 -16.56 -10.56
C ASP A 294 18.16 -15.17 -9.87
N GLY A 295 17.87 -15.09 -8.59
CA GLY A 295 17.94 -13.85 -7.81
C GLY A 295 16.73 -12.94 -7.99
N SER A 296 15.78 -13.27 -8.84
CA SER A 296 14.47 -12.61 -8.89
C SER A 296 13.59 -13.02 -7.71
N ALA A 297 12.40 -12.45 -7.55
CA ALA A 297 11.51 -12.79 -6.45
C ALA A 297 10.04 -12.90 -6.89
N LEU A 298 9.33 -13.82 -6.24
CA LEU A 298 7.88 -13.92 -6.33
C LEU A 298 7.25 -13.23 -5.11
N VAL A 299 6.42 -12.23 -5.33
CA VAL A 299 5.48 -11.68 -4.35
C VAL A 299 4.25 -12.58 -4.36
N LEU A 300 4.15 -13.43 -3.35
CA LEU A 300 3.19 -14.52 -3.25
C LEU A 300 2.07 -14.19 -2.28
N THR A 301 0.84 -14.15 -2.75
CA THR A 301 -0.34 -13.98 -1.90
C THR A 301 -0.66 -15.29 -1.18
N THR A 302 -0.68 -15.26 0.16
CA THR A 302 -0.81 -16.47 0.99
C THR A 302 -1.96 -16.44 2.00
N SER A 303 -2.53 -15.29 2.30
CA SER A 303 -3.56 -15.19 3.33
C SER A 303 -4.52 -14.03 3.09
N VAL A 304 -5.71 -14.15 3.69
CA VAL A 304 -6.73 -13.09 3.74
C VAL A 304 -6.51 -12.26 5.00
N MET A 305 -6.69 -10.95 4.93
CA MET A 305 -6.72 -10.06 6.07
C MET A 305 -8.10 -10.03 6.71
N ARG A 306 -8.16 -10.06 8.04
CA ARG A 306 -9.40 -9.99 8.82
C ARG A 306 -9.31 -8.96 9.92
N ASP A 307 -10.44 -8.34 10.24
CA ASP A 307 -10.57 -7.41 11.36
C ASP A 307 -10.50 -8.15 12.72
N ARG A 308 -10.56 -7.40 13.83
CA ARG A 308 -10.52 -7.94 15.19
C ARG A 308 -11.66 -8.90 15.53
N ASN A 309 -12.76 -8.89 14.76
CA ASN A 309 -13.92 -9.77 14.90
C ASN A 309 -13.86 -10.96 13.92
N GLY A 310 -12.74 -11.14 13.20
CA GLY A 310 -12.55 -12.23 12.24
C GLY A 310 -13.24 -12.02 10.89
N ARG A 311 -13.74 -10.82 10.57
CA ARG A 311 -14.43 -10.50 9.30
C ARG A 311 -13.43 -9.97 8.27
N GLY A 312 -13.49 -10.48 7.05
CA GLY A 312 -12.66 -10.12 5.90
C GLY A 312 -12.59 -11.28 4.92
N ASP A 313 -12.67 -11.00 3.64
CA ASP A 313 -12.76 -11.97 2.53
C ASP A 313 -11.66 -11.84 1.49
N GLY A 314 -10.72 -10.88 1.68
CA GLY A 314 -9.63 -10.61 0.73
C GLY A 314 -10.03 -9.69 -0.43
N LEU A 315 -11.26 -9.18 -0.42
CA LEU A 315 -11.83 -8.33 -1.46
C LEU A 315 -11.90 -6.86 -1.03
N LYS A 316 -12.66 -6.06 -1.79
CA LYS A 316 -12.90 -4.64 -1.51
C LYS A 316 -13.58 -4.45 -0.16
N ILE A 317 -13.07 -3.51 0.62
CA ILE A 317 -13.72 -3.08 1.86
C ILE A 317 -14.66 -1.93 1.50
N THR A 318 -15.97 -2.19 1.61
CA THR A 318 -16.99 -1.15 1.46
C THR A 318 -17.05 -0.33 2.74
N PRO A 319 -17.01 1.02 2.67
CA PRO A 319 -17.17 1.87 3.84
C PRO A 319 -18.60 1.79 4.41
N ASP A 320 -18.73 2.08 5.71
CA ASP A 320 -20.06 2.11 6.38
C ASP A 320 -20.95 3.21 5.84
N GLN A 321 -20.38 4.29 5.30
CA GLN A 321 -21.10 5.34 4.60
C GLN A 321 -20.38 5.72 3.30
N HIS A 322 -21.03 5.39 2.19
CA HIS A 322 -20.52 5.74 0.86
C HIS A 322 -20.70 7.23 0.58
N THR A 323 -19.65 7.86 0.03
CA THR A 323 -19.64 9.25 -0.46
C THR A 323 -18.86 9.31 -1.78
N ARG A 324 -19.17 10.29 -2.64
CA ARG A 324 -18.65 10.33 -4.02
C ARG A 324 -17.55 11.37 -4.27
N SER A 325 -17.20 12.18 -3.28
CA SER A 325 -16.13 13.17 -3.41
C SER A 325 -15.38 13.34 -2.11
N ASP A 326 -14.14 13.80 -2.20
CA ASP A 326 -13.29 14.03 -1.03
C ASP A 326 -13.90 15.02 -0.04
N ALA A 327 -14.48 16.11 -0.54
CA ALA A 327 -15.14 17.11 0.30
C ALA A 327 -16.37 16.52 1.02
N ALA A 328 -17.22 15.75 0.31
CA ALA A 328 -18.38 15.08 0.90
C ALA A 328 -17.96 14.02 1.93
N THR A 329 -16.85 13.32 1.70
CA THR A 329 -16.30 12.34 2.63
C THR A 329 -15.87 12.99 3.94
N VAL A 330 -15.10 14.07 3.88
CA VAL A 330 -14.65 14.81 5.06
C VAL A 330 -15.85 15.44 5.80
N ALA A 331 -16.79 16.04 5.08
CA ALA A 331 -17.99 16.64 5.68
C ALA A 331 -18.86 15.61 6.42
N ALA A 332 -19.09 14.44 5.81
CA ALA A 332 -19.87 13.35 6.42
C ALA A 332 -19.17 12.78 7.67
N ALA A 333 -17.86 12.58 7.61
CA ALA A 333 -17.05 12.12 8.73
C ALA A 333 -17.09 13.12 9.90
N GLN A 334 -16.90 14.41 9.61
CA GLN A 334 -16.98 15.48 10.61
C GLN A 334 -18.36 15.57 11.25
N ALA A 335 -19.43 15.57 10.45
CA ALA A 335 -20.81 15.61 10.95
C ALA A 335 -21.10 14.43 11.88
N TRP A 336 -20.66 13.22 11.50
CA TRP A 336 -20.83 12.03 12.35
C TRP A 336 -20.04 12.15 13.67
N LEU A 337 -18.79 12.64 13.64
CA LEU A 337 -17.98 12.83 14.84
C LEU A 337 -18.60 13.85 15.80
N LEU A 338 -19.08 14.98 15.28
CA LEU A 338 -19.70 16.03 16.08
C LEU A 338 -21.03 15.60 16.72
N ALA A 339 -21.72 14.64 16.11
CA ALA A 339 -22.93 14.05 16.65
C ALA A 339 -22.68 13.01 17.78
N GLN A 340 -21.41 12.63 18.03
CA GLN A 340 -21.12 11.67 19.08
C GLN A 340 -21.17 12.30 20.48
N PRO A 341 -21.55 11.54 21.53
CA PRO A 341 -21.64 12.04 22.91
C PRO A 341 -20.33 12.67 23.40
N ALA A 342 -19.18 12.18 22.96
CA ALA A 342 -17.87 12.74 23.30
C ALA A 342 -17.68 14.19 22.83
N CYS A 343 -18.42 14.65 21.81
CA CYS A 343 -18.38 16.00 21.26
C CYS A 343 -19.53 16.90 21.77
N ALA A 344 -20.64 16.32 22.22
CA ALA A 344 -21.84 17.08 22.63
C ALA A 344 -21.63 17.92 23.89
N GLY A 345 -20.64 17.60 24.72
CA GLY A 345 -20.35 18.30 25.99
C GLY A 345 -19.05 19.14 25.97
N ARG A 346 -18.50 19.41 24.78
CA ARG A 346 -17.23 20.15 24.63
C ARG A 346 -17.33 21.34 23.73
#